data_5fb80bb1afd1ce52db4baf8195ae6dce
#
_entry.id   5fb80bb1afd1ce52db4baf8195ae6dce
#
_cell.length_a   1.000
_cell.length_b   1.000
_cell.length_c   1.000
_cell.angle_alpha   90.00
_cell.angle_beta   90.00
_cell.angle_gamma   90.00
#
_symmetry.space_group_name_H-M   'P 1'
#
loop_
_entity.id
_entity.type
_entity.pdbx_description
1 polymer ?
#
loop_
_entity_poly.entity_id
_entity_poly.type
_entity_poly.pdbx_seq_one_letter_code
_entity_poly.pdbx_strand_id
1 'polypeptide(L)'
;FSQCNFLDERALGYNSFFAFQNRYAIVQKRVMGARSFQEITGYRRLDELNEKLFTFSTRVLKEDCLDLPDKIYTRRNVELTDEQAKVYGQMKKLALAQLENGELATTESVLTQIMRLQQICCGFFQPDVGKIQKLKNNRLNELMSITDELSGKAIIWASYTHDIQQICQTLRDRFGPDSVALYYGATPQDERQEIVNRFQDDDDPLRFFVGQPKTGGYGITLTAANTVIYYSNSYDLEIRLQSEDRAHRIGQKNAVTYIDLVSPNTIDEKVLNALRSKIDLAGQVLKEDVSGWLR
;
A
#
# COMPACT_ATOMS: atom_id res chain seq x y z
N PHE A 1 -2.07 5.07 21.84
CA PHE A 1 -2.45 5.88 22.99
C PHE A 1 -3.95 6.18 23.00
N SER A 2 -4.49 6.89 22.01
CA SER A 2 -5.89 7.35 22.00
C SER A 2 -6.91 6.22 22.07
N GLN A 3 -6.68 5.10 21.41
CA GLN A 3 -7.55 3.92 21.45
C GLN A 3 -7.58 3.29 22.85
N CYS A 4 -6.41 3.15 23.50
CA CYS A 4 -6.33 2.62 24.85
C CYS A 4 -7.01 3.55 25.86
N ASN A 5 -6.78 4.86 25.75
CA ASN A 5 -7.43 5.87 26.58
C ASN A 5 -8.95 5.92 26.39
N PHE A 6 -9.44 5.62 25.19
CA PHE A 6 -10.89 5.51 24.94
C PHE A 6 -11.51 4.33 25.68
N LEU A 7 -10.78 3.22 25.80
CA LEU A 7 -11.23 2.03 26.54
C LEU A 7 -11.13 2.25 28.05
N ASP A 8 -9.99 2.73 28.51
CA ASP A 8 -9.71 3.05 29.91
C ASP A 8 -8.58 4.10 29.99
N GLU A 9 -8.87 5.26 30.55
CA GLU A 9 -7.90 6.36 30.72
C GLU A 9 -6.67 5.96 31.57
N ARG A 10 -6.78 4.90 32.37
CA ARG A 10 -5.72 4.40 33.25
C ARG A 10 -4.90 3.27 32.64
N ALA A 11 -5.36 2.67 31.54
CA ALA A 11 -4.75 1.47 30.94
C ALA A 11 -3.24 1.62 30.69
N LEU A 12 -2.81 2.75 30.14
CA LEU A 12 -1.39 3.02 29.86
C LEU A 12 -0.67 3.78 30.99
N GLY A 13 -1.41 4.35 31.95
CA GLY A 13 -0.86 5.11 33.08
C GLY A 13 -0.31 6.50 32.68
N TYR A 14 -0.82 7.09 31.61
CA TYR A 14 -0.43 8.43 31.15
C TYR A 14 -1.66 9.31 30.89
N ASN A 15 -1.62 10.53 31.42
CA ASN A 15 -2.73 11.49 31.30
C ASN A 15 -2.66 12.32 30.00
N SER A 16 -1.55 12.24 29.24
CA SER A 16 -1.39 12.99 28.00
C SER A 16 -0.56 12.21 26.96
N PHE A 17 -0.87 12.44 25.69
CA PHE A 17 -0.07 11.89 24.57
C PHE A 17 1.39 12.33 24.64
N PHE A 18 1.66 13.56 25.08
CA PHE A 18 3.03 14.07 25.20
C PHE A 18 3.86 13.29 26.24
N ALA A 19 3.27 12.98 27.41
CA ALA A 19 3.94 12.17 28.43
C ALA A 19 4.19 10.75 27.92
N PHE A 20 3.22 10.14 27.24
CA PHE A 20 3.36 8.85 26.58
C PHE A 20 4.45 8.86 25.51
N GLN A 21 4.45 9.85 24.63
CA GLN A 21 5.46 9.99 23.56
C GLN A 21 6.86 10.17 24.17
N ASN A 22 7.04 11.01 25.17
CA ASN A 22 8.33 11.19 25.84
C ASN A 22 8.85 9.92 26.53
N ARG A 23 7.98 9.03 26.94
CA ARG A 23 8.38 7.76 27.58
C ARG A 23 8.90 6.77 26.55
N TYR A 24 8.24 6.65 25.40
CA TYR A 24 8.47 5.57 24.44
C TYR A 24 9.13 6.00 23.14
N ALA A 25 9.13 7.28 22.79
CA ALA A 25 9.79 7.77 21.57
C ALA A 25 11.12 8.47 21.90
N ILE A 26 12.06 8.38 20.96
CA ILE A 26 13.29 9.16 20.91
C ILE A 26 13.02 10.27 19.90
N VAL A 27 12.93 11.51 20.43
CA VAL A 27 12.58 12.68 19.63
C VAL A 27 13.79 13.57 19.48
N GLN A 28 14.11 13.97 18.25
CA GLN A 28 15.16 14.92 17.92
C GLN A 28 14.56 16.19 17.31
N LYS A 29 15.10 17.33 17.72
CA LYS A 29 14.74 18.60 17.09
C LYS A 29 15.52 18.74 15.79
N ARG A 30 14.80 18.84 14.67
CA ARG A 30 15.38 19.17 13.36
C ARG A 30 15.10 20.62 13.01
N VAL A 31 16.07 21.26 12.39
CA VAL A 31 15.96 22.61 11.87
C VAL A 31 16.04 22.54 10.35
N MET A 32 15.06 23.14 9.68
CA MET A 32 14.99 23.21 8.23
C MET A 32 14.65 24.65 7.84
N GLY A 33 15.63 25.38 7.40
CA GLY A 33 15.54 26.82 7.20
C GLY A 33 15.22 27.56 8.51
N ALA A 34 14.19 28.40 8.50
CA ALA A 34 13.74 29.18 9.68
C ALA A 34 12.82 28.40 10.63
N ARG A 35 12.50 27.13 10.34
CA ARG A 35 11.56 26.31 11.12
C ARG A 35 12.27 25.19 11.85
N SER A 36 11.79 24.91 13.06
CA SER A 36 12.19 23.70 13.79
C SER A 36 10.98 22.81 14.03
N PHE A 37 11.16 21.52 13.85
CA PHE A 37 10.16 20.49 14.14
C PHE A 37 10.78 19.34 14.93
N GLN A 38 9.94 18.59 15.61
CA GLN A 38 10.35 17.38 16.31
C GLN A 38 10.19 16.17 15.39
N GLU A 39 11.26 15.40 15.24
CA GLU A 39 11.27 14.14 14.48
C GLU A 39 11.45 12.98 15.46
N ILE A 40 10.61 11.95 15.30
CA ILE A 40 10.81 10.68 16.01
C ILE A 40 11.89 9.90 15.26
N THR A 41 13.04 9.72 15.89
CA THR A 41 14.19 9.01 15.31
C THR A 41 14.31 7.56 15.79
N GLY A 42 13.48 7.17 16.74
CA GLY A 42 13.46 5.81 17.26
C GLY A 42 12.47 5.64 18.42
N TYR A 43 12.44 4.44 18.95
CA TYR A 43 11.59 4.07 20.07
C TYR A 43 12.41 3.39 21.15
N ARG A 44 11.89 3.41 22.38
CA ARG A 44 12.54 2.82 23.57
C ARG A 44 11.49 2.24 24.51
N ARG A 45 11.92 1.31 25.37
CA ARG A 45 11.06 0.68 26.39
C ARG A 45 9.83 -0.01 25.79
N LEU A 46 9.99 -0.62 24.62
CA LEU A 46 8.90 -1.31 23.94
C LEU A 46 8.41 -2.53 24.74
N ASP A 47 9.31 -3.18 25.50
CA ASP A 47 8.92 -4.28 26.39
C ASP A 47 7.95 -3.83 27.47
N GLU A 48 8.23 -2.67 28.13
CA GLU A 48 7.32 -2.08 29.12
C GLU A 48 5.95 -1.74 28.51
N LEU A 49 5.96 -1.19 27.27
CA LEU A 49 4.73 -0.88 26.56
C LEU A 49 3.93 -2.14 26.26
N ASN A 50 4.61 -3.17 25.81
CA ASN A 50 4.01 -4.46 25.50
C ASN A 50 3.37 -5.09 26.74
N GLU A 51 4.11 -5.18 27.87
CA GLU A 51 3.57 -5.69 29.12
C GLU A 51 2.30 -4.95 29.54
N LYS A 52 2.28 -3.61 29.43
CA LYS A 52 1.07 -2.82 29.73
C LYS A 52 -0.08 -3.14 28.78
N LEU A 53 0.19 -3.27 27.46
CA LEU A 53 -0.85 -3.61 26.50
C LEU A 53 -1.48 -4.97 26.80
N PHE A 54 -0.71 -5.98 27.14
CA PHE A 54 -1.21 -7.32 27.45
C PHE A 54 -2.00 -7.43 28.75
N THR A 55 -1.98 -6.40 29.62
CA THR A 55 -2.84 -6.41 30.82
C THR A 55 -4.32 -6.27 30.52
N PHE A 56 -4.69 -5.66 29.39
CA PHE A 56 -6.08 -5.37 29.01
C PHE A 56 -6.42 -5.74 27.56
N SER A 57 -5.50 -6.37 26.84
CA SER A 57 -5.73 -6.83 25.46
C SER A 57 -5.32 -8.29 25.29
N THR A 58 -6.03 -8.98 24.42
CA THR A 58 -5.68 -10.33 23.96
C THR A 58 -5.42 -10.27 22.46
N ARG A 59 -4.40 -10.96 22.00
CA ARG A 59 -4.07 -11.07 20.59
C ARG A 59 -4.04 -12.52 20.16
N VAL A 60 -4.63 -12.78 19.01
CA VAL A 60 -4.63 -14.09 18.35
C VAL A 60 -4.07 -13.89 16.95
N LEU A 61 -3.01 -14.61 16.61
CA LEU A 61 -2.40 -14.56 15.30
C LEU A 61 -3.05 -15.57 14.35
N LYS A 62 -3.05 -15.27 13.06
CA LYS A 62 -3.54 -16.20 12.04
C LYS A 62 -2.72 -17.48 12.02
N GLU A 63 -1.39 -17.38 12.13
CA GLU A 63 -0.45 -18.49 12.16
C GLU A 63 -0.66 -19.44 13.36
N ASP A 64 -1.20 -18.96 14.48
CA ASP A 64 -1.50 -19.78 15.65
C ASP A 64 -2.82 -20.55 15.52
N CYS A 65 -3.72 -20.10 14.64
CA CYS A 65 -5.08 -20.59 14.57
C CYS A 65 -5.50 -21.17 13.22
N LEU A 66 -4.75 -20.88 12.16
CA LEU A 66 -5.09 -21.23 10.80
C LEU A 66 -3.89 -21.88 10.11
N ASP A 67 -4.12 -23.03 9.50
CA ASP A 67 -3.17 -23.64 8.55
C ASP A 67 -3.39 -23.04 7.17
N LEU A 68 -2.68 -21.92 6.90
CA LEU A 68 -2.73 -21.22 5.63
C LEU A 68 -1.46 -21.47 4.82
N PRO A 69 -1.56 -21.53 3.49
CA PRO A 69 -0.39 -21.64 2.63
C PRO A 69 0.56 -20.45 2.77
N ASP A 70 1.80 -20.60 2.32
CA ASP A 70 2.84 -19.56 2.42
C ASP A 70 2.48 -18.30 1.63
N LYS A 71 2.99 -17.15 2.12
CA LYS A 71 3.05 -15.89 1.39
C LYS A 71 4.42 -15.76 0.71
N ILE A 72 4.42 -15.53 -0.59
CA ILE A 72 5.64 -15.33 -1.38
C ILE A 72 5.67 -13.88 -1.85
N TYR A 73 6.73 -13.14 -1.49
CA TYR A 73 6.87 -11.75 -1.92
C TYR A 73 7.95 -11.63 -2.98
N THR A 74 7.62 -10.96 -4.06
CA THR A 74 8.56 -10.68 -5.15
C THR A 74 8.44 -9.24 -5.62
N ARG A 75 9.54 -8.73 -6.20
CA ARG A 75 9.61 -7.38 -6.74
C ARG A 75 9.97 -7.46 -8.21
N ARG A 76 9.24 -6.74 -9.06
CA ARG A 76 9.56 -6.49 -10.45
C ARG A 76 10.03 -5.06 -10.63
N ASN A 77 11.27 -4.88 -11.03
CA ASN A 77 11.84 -3.56 -11.30
C ASN A 77 11.38 -3.07 -12.68
N VAL A 78 10.81 -1.88 -12.71
CA VAL A 78 10.31 -1.24 -13.93
C VAL A 78 11.04 0.08 -14.12
N GLU A 79 11.96 0.12 -15.08
CA GLU A 79 12.70 1.33 -15.39
C GLU A 79 11.77 2.40 -15.97
N LEU A 80 11.98 3.65 -15.55
CA LEU A 80 11.29 4.78 -16.16
C LEU A 80 11.71 4.94 -17.62
N THR A 81 10.80 5.33 -18.49
CA THR A 81 11.15 5.79 -19.82
C THR A 81 11.91 7.12 -19.73
N ASP A 82 12.67 7.49 -20.79
CA ASP A 82 13.40 8.77 -20.82
C ASP A 82 12.47 9.96 -20.58
N GLU A 83 11.25 9.90 -21.12
CA GLU A 83 10.22 10.92 -20.90
C GLU A 83 9.81 11.00 -19.43
N GLN A 84 9.50 9.86 -18.81
CA GLN A 84 9.16 9.80 -17.37
C GLN A 84 10.33 10.28 -16.50
N ALA A 85 11.55 9.84 -16.79
CA ALA A 85 12.75 10.21 -16.02
C ALA A 85 12.99 11.72 -16.07
N LYS A 86 12.81 12.35 -17.23
CA LYS A 86 12.92 13.80 -17.40
C LYS A 86 11.86 14.53 -16.57
N VAL A 87 10.58 14.15 -16.72
CA VAL A 87 9.47 14.80 -15.98
C VAL A 87 9.61 14.57 -14.48
N TYR A 88 9.97 13.35 -14.07
CA TYR A 88 10.22 13.01 -12.67
C TYR A 88 11.35 13.86 -12.07
N GLY A 89 12.46 13.99 -12.77
CA GLY A 89 13.60 14.82 -12.33
C GLY A 89 13.25 16.29 -12.19
N GLN A 90 12.45 16.85 -13.11
CA GLN A 90 11.96 18.23 -13.03
C GLN A 90 11.02 18.42 -11.81
N MET A 91 10.06 17.54 -11.64
CA MET A 91 9.12 17.58 -10.49
C MET A 91 9.86 17.45 -9.16
N LYS A 92 10.82 16.52 -9.06
CA LYS A 92 11.64 16.32 -7.85
C LYS A 92 12.45 17.57 -7.51
N LYS A 93 13.08 18.23 -8.51
CA LYS A 93 13.83 19.48 -8.29
C LYS A 93 12.92 20.60 -7.83
N LEU A 94 11.75 20.76 -8.44
CA LEU A 94 10.76 21.76 -8.04
C LEU A 94 10.31 21.54 -6.59
N ALA A 95 9.96 20.32 -6.23
CA ALA A 95 9.53 19.95 -4.88
C ALA A 95 10.62 20.27 -3.83
N LEU A 96 11.88 19.96 -4.14
CA LEU A 96 13.02 20.25 -3.25
C LEU A 96 13.22 21.77 -3.10
N ALA A 97 13.18 22.53 -4.20
CA ALA A 97 13.30 23.98 -4.15
C ALA A 97 12.16 24.63 -3.32
N GLN A 98 10.94 24.16 -3.47
CA GLN A 98 9.79 24.62 -2.68
C GLN A 98 9.92 24.28 -1.19
N LEU A 99 10.51 23.13 -0.86
CA LEU A 99 10.83 22.76 0.53
C LEU A 99 11.90 23.71 1.13
N GLU A 100 12.97 23.97 0.39
CA GLU A 100 14.07 24.86 0.83
C GLU A 100 13.60 26.32 1.03
N ASN A 101 12.76 26.81 0.14
CA ASN A 101 12.19 28.16 0.22
C ASN A 101 11.05 28.29 1.26
N GLY A 102 10.63 27.18 1.89
CA GLY A 102 9.53 27.17 2.85
C GLY A 102 8.14 27.30 2.24
N GLU A 103 7.99 27.22 0.92
CA GLU A 103 6.71 27.25 0.22
C GLU A 103 5.86 26.00 0.51
N LEU A 104 6.51 24.83 0.67
CA LEU A 104 5.85 23.61 1.15
C LEU A 104 5.77 23.64 2.68
N ALA A 105 4.88 24.45 3.20
CA ALA A 105 4.78 24.73 4.61
C ALA A 105 3.92 23.73 5.38
N THR A 106 3.14 22.91 4.70
CA THR A 106 2.20 21.97 5.31
C THR A 106 2.51 20.52 4.90
N THR A 107 2.17 19.58 5.76
CA THR A 107 2.26 18.15 5.47
C THR A 107 1.45 17.80 4.21
N GLU A 108 0.32 18.44 4.00
CA GLU A 108 -0.55 18.25 2.83
C GLU A 108 0.15 18.62 1.52
N SER A 109 0.87 19.74 1.47
CA SER A 109 1.63 20.14 0.28
C SER A 109 2.76 19.15 -0.05
N VAL A 110 3.45 18.63 0.97
CA VAL A 110 4.48 17.60 0.77
C VAL A 110 3.88 16.30 0.24
N LEU A 111 2.76 15.83 0.83
CA LEU A 111 2.06 14.62 0.38
C LEU A 111 1.58 14.75 -1.07
N THR A 112 1.11 15.94 -1.46
CA THR A 112 0.72 16.21 -2.85
C THR A 112 1.90 16.05 -3.81
N GLN A 113 3.09 16.54 -3.48
CA GLN A 113 4.28 16.36 -4.32
C GLN A 113 4.70 14.88 -4.41
N ILE A 114 4.65 14.15 -3.31
CA ILE A 114 4.92 12.71 -3.29
C ILE A 114 3.93 11.96 -4.20
N MET A 115 2.64 12.28 -4.11
CA MET A 115 1.61 11.69 -4.96
C MET A 115 1.86 11.98 -6.45
N ARG A 116 2.26 13.19 -6.82
CA ARG A 116 2.61 13.55 -8.20
C ARG A 116 3.82 12.77 -8.72
N LEU A 117 4.86 12.64 -7.92
CA LEU A 117 6.03 11.81 -8.27
C LEU A 117 5.62 10.36 -8.52
N GLN A 118 4.71 9.82 -7.72
CA GLN A 118 4.22 8.46 -7.90
C GLN A 118 3.33 8.32 -9.15
N GLN A 119 2.49 9.31 -9.47
CA GLN A 119 1.72 9.35 -10.71
C GLN A 119 2.64 9.29 -11.94
N ILE A 120 3.76 10.02 -11.92
CA ILE A 120 4.75 9.97 -13.00
C ILE A 120 5.34 8.57 -13.15
N CYS A 121 5.65 7.88 -12.05
CA CYS A 121 6.09 6.47 -12.09
C CYS A 121 5.02 5.55 -12.69
N CYS A 122 3.74 5.86 -12.49
CA CYS A 122 2.60 5.11 -13.06
C CYS A 122 2.30 5.47 -14.52
N GLY A 123 2.97 6.49 -15.11
CA GLY A 123 2.82 6.85 -16.51
C GLY A 123 1.79 7.92 -16.80
N PHE A 124 1.48 8.75 -15.82
CA PHE A 124 0.64 9.92 -16.01
C PHE A 124 1.03 11.05 -15.03
N PHE A 125 0.54 12.23 -15.32
CA PHE A 125 0.66 13.39 -14.44
C PHE A 125 -0.66 14.15 -14.44
N GLN A 126 -1.17 14.44 -13.25
CA GLN A 126 -2.37 15.26 -13.08
C GLN A 126 -1.97 16.64 -12.53
N PRO A 127 -1.97 17.70 -13.35
CA PRO A 127 -1.73 19.06 -12.87
C PRO A 127 -2.90 19.56 -12.02
N ASP A 128 -2.68 20.62 -11.23
CA ASP A 128 -3.74 21.25 -10.42
C ASP A 128 -4.86 21.84 -11.29
N VAL A 129 -4.48 22.34 -12.46
CA VAL A 129 -5.39 22.89 -13.45
C VAL A 129 -5.09 22.25 -14.81
N GLY A 130 -6.11 21.67 -15.43
CA GLY A 130 -5.98 21.06 -16.75
C GLY A 130 -6.30 19.56 -16.80
N LYS A 131 -5.99 18.95 -17.94
CA LYS A 131 -6.27 17.53 -18.19
C LYS A 131 -5.08 16.67 -17.77
N ILE A 132 -5.35 15.43 -17.43
CA ILE A 132 -4.32 14.39 -17.20
C ILE A 132 -3.42 14.31 -18.44
N GLN A 133 -2.12 14.38 -18.21
CA GLN A 133 -1.09 14.17 -19.24
C GLN A 133 -0.62 12.71 -19.13
N LYS A 134 -0.73 11.99 -20.23
CA LYS A 134 -0.23 10.60 -20.35
C LYS A 134 1.24 10.62 -20.74
N LEU A 135 2.02 9.77 -20.10
CA LEU A 135 3.44 9.54 -20.39
C LEU A 135 3.61 8.11 -20.90
N LYS A 136 4.58 7.88 -21.78
CA LYS A 136 4.97 6.51 -22.13
C LYS A 136 5.34 5.75 -20.88
N ASN A 137 4.90 4.48 -20.77
CA ASN A 137 4.93 3.75 -19.50
C ASN A 137 5.35 2.29 -19.72
N ASN A 138 6.48 1.91 -19.12
CA ASN A 138 6.95 0.51 -19.12
C ASN A 138 6.19 -0.35 -18.12
N ARG A 139 5.56 0.25 -17.09
CA ARG A 139 4.88 -0.47 -16.02
C ARG A 139 3.67 -1.24 -16.52
N LEU A 140 2.91 -0.65 -17.43
CA LEU A 140 1.79 -1.34 -18.04
C LEU A 140 2.26 -2.53 -18.90
N ASN A 141 3.38 -2.38 -19.63
CA ASN A 141 3.96 -3.46 -20.41
C ASN A 141 4.45 -4.61 -19.52
N GLU A 142 5.10 -4.28 -18.39
CA GLU A 142 5.53 -5.29 -17.40
C GLU A 142 4.32 -6.00 -16.78
N LEU A 143 3.25 -5.27 -16.43
CA LEU A 143 2.00 -5.88 -15.96
C LEU A 143 1.45 -6.86 -16.99
N MET A 144 1.42 -6.49 -18.26
CA MET A 144 0.93 -7.38 -19.33
C MET A 144 1.80 -8.62 -19.48
N SER A 145 3.13 -8.48 -19.39
CA SER A 145 4.04 -9.62 -19.40
C SER A 145 3.74 -10.59 -18.25
N ILE A 146 3.55 -10.07 -17.03
CA ILE A 146 3.18 -10.90 -15.88
C ILE A 146 1.83 -11.59 -16.11
N THR A 147 0.81 -10.86 -16.61
CA THR A 147 -0.53 -11.46 -16.83
C THR A 147 -0.55 -12.52 -17.92
N ASP A 148 0.36 -12.44 -18.90
CA ASP A 148 0.54 -13.49 -19.92
C ASP A 148 1.16 -14.76 -19.35
N GLU A 149 2.03 -14.66 -18.35
CA GLU A 149 2.68 -15.79 -17.68
C GLU A 149 1.73 -16.52 -16.71
N LEU A 150 0.64 -15.88 -16.27
CA LEU A 150 -0.29 -16.45 -15.29
C LEU A 150 -1.26 -17.45 -15.93
N SER A 151 -1.47 -18.58 -15.27
CA SER A 151 -2.48 -19.56 -15.65
C SER A 151 -3.82 -19.43 -14.93
N GLY A 152 -3.86 -18.72 -13.77
CA GLY A 152 -5.03 -18.59 -12.90
C GLY A 152 -5.59 -17.20 -12.82
N LYS A 153 -6.44 -16.98 -11.81
CA LYS A 153 -7.00 -15.67 -11.48
C LYS A 153 -6.00 -14.81 -10.73
N ALA A 154 -6.05 -13.50 -10.95
CA ALA A 154 -5.17 -12.54 -10.29
C ALA A 154 -5.91 -11.29 -9.79
N ILE A 155 -5.41 -10.75 -8.68
CA ILE A 155 -5.84 -9.45 -8.15
C ILE A 155 -4.80 -8.41 -8.53
N ILE A 156 -5.23 -7.27 -9.05
CA ILE A 156 -4.36 -6.15 -9.42
C ILE A 156 -4.80 -4.93 -8.62
N TRP A 157 -3.94 -4.50 -7.72
CA TRP A 157 -4.18 -3.32 -6.90
C TRP A 157 -3.49 -2.10 -7.49
N ALA A 158 -4.25 -1.02 -7.70
CA ALA A 158 -3.74 0.27 -8.13
C ALA A 158 -4.33 1.41 -7.30
N SER A 159 -3.51 2.40 -6.96
CA SER A 159 -3.90 3.51 -6.08
C SER A 159 -4.74 4.57 -6.80
N TYR A 160 -4.63 4.69 -8.12
CA TYR A 160 -5.24 5.76 -8.91
C TYR A 160 -6.32 5.23 -9.86
N THR A 161 -7.46 5.93 -9.92
CA THR A 161 -8.57 5.59 -10.82
C THR A 161 -8.16 5.56 -12.29
N HIS A 162 -7.27 6.48 -12.70
CA HIS A 162 -6.71 6.51 -14.06
C HIS A 162 -6.03 5.18 -14.41
N ASP A 163 -5.19 4.65 -13.50
CA ASP A 163 -4.49 3.39 -13.72
C ASP A 163 -5.46 2.22 -13.80
N ILE A 164 -6.44 2.17 -12.89
CA ILE A 164 -7.47 1.12 -12.88
C ILE A 164 -8.18 1.05 -14.22
N GLN A 165 -8.62 2.20 -14.74
CA GLN A 165 -9.32 2.28 -16.03
C GLN A 165 -8.41 1.84 -17.18
N GLN A 166 -7.15 2.30 -17.21
CA GLN A 166 -6.20 1.94 -18.24
C GLN A 166 -5.84 0.45 -18.21
N ILE A 167 -5.56 -0.09 -17.02
CA ILE A 167 -5.28 -1.52 -16.82
C ILE A 167 -6.46 -2.35 -17.32
N CYS A 168 -7.68 -2.02 -16.89
CA CYS A 168 -8.87 -2.74 -17.31
C CYS A 168 -9.09 -2.72 -18.82
N GLN A 169 -8.92 -1.58 -19.45
CA GLN A 169 -9.07 -1.48 -20.91
C GLN A 169 -8.03 -2.37 -21.61
N THR A 170 -6.77 -2.29 -21.20
CA THR A 170 -5.70 -3.08 -21.82
C THR A 170 -5.88 -4.57 -21.63
N LEU A 171 -6.34 -5.00 -20.45
CA LEU A 171 -6.63 -6.42 -20.19
C LEU A 171 -7.84 -6.92 -20.98
N ARG A 172 -8.90 -6.12 -21.10
CA ARG A 172 -10.07 -6.46 -21.92
C ARG A 172 -9.74 -6.60 -23.39
N ASP A 173 -8.91 -5.70 -23.91
CA ASP A 173 -8.46 -5.74 -25.31
C ASP A 173 -7.65 -7.01 -25.60
N ARG A 174 -6.93 -7.53 -24.60
CA ARG A 174 -6.08 -8.72 -24.77
C ARG A 174 -6.80 -10.04 -24.44
N PHE A 175 -7.58 -10.10 -23.38
CA PHE A 175 -8.16 -11.32 -22.83
C PHE A 175 -9.69 -11.41 -23.00
N GLY A 176 -10.30 -10.38 -23.57
CA GLY A 176 -11.75 -10.31 -23.78
C GLY A 176 -12.50 -9.49 -22.71
N PRO A 177 -13.70 -8.99 -23.04
CA PRO A 177 -14.44 -8.05 -22.20
C PRO A 177 -14.86 -8.63 -20.84
N ASP A 178 -15.16 -9.92 -20.77
CA ASP A 178 -15.63 -10.59 -19.56
C ASP A 178 -14.50 -11.02 -18.62
N SER A 179 -13.25 -10.89 -19.06
CA SER A 179 -12.07 -11.33 -18.29
C SER A 179 -11.71 -10.42 -17.11
N VAL A 180 -12.27 -9.20 -17.03
CA VAL A 180 -11.82 -8.15 -16.09
C VAL A 180 -12.98 -7.47 -15.41
N ALA A 181 -12.94 -7.39 -14.09
CA ALA A 181 -13.84 -6.54 -13.29
C ALA A 181 -13.10 -5.37 -12.64
N LEU A 182 -13.79 -4.22 -12.59
CA LEU A 182 -13.34 -3.02 -11.89
C LEU A 182 -13.97 -2.96 -10.50
N TYR A 183 -13.14 -2.72 -9.48
CA TYR A 183 -13.61 -2.60 -8.11
C TYR A 183 -12.97 -1.38 -7.42
N TYR A 184 -13.66 -0.24 -7.47
CA TYR A 184 -13.18 1.03 -6.91
C TYR A 184 -14.34 1.89 -6.42
N GLY A 185 -14.08 3.13 -5.99
CA GLY A 185 -15.09 3.99 -5.38
C GLY A 185 -16.37 4.22 -6.21
N ALA A 186 -16.23 4.26 -7.55
CA ALA A 186 -17.38 4.47 -8.46
C ALA A 186 -18.12 3.17 -8.82
N THR A 187 -17.64 1.98 -8.41
CA THR A 187 -18.37 0.71 -8.63
C THR A 187 -19.65 0.73 -7.81
N PRO A 188 -20.84 0.56 -8.44
CA PRO A 188 -22.12 0.51 -7.75
C PRO A 188 -22.15 -0.56 -6.66
N GLN A 189 -22.84 -0.27 -5.57
CA GLN A 189 -22.80 -1.15 -4.40
C GLN A 189 -23.51 -2.49 -4.64
N ASP A 190 -24.54 -2.49 -5.46
CA ASP A 190 -25.29 -3.66 -5.89
C ASP A 190 -24.48 -4.59 -6.80
N GLU A 191 -23.58 -4.05 -7.64
CA GLU A 191 -22.70 -4.84 -8.49
C GLU A 191 -21.52 -5.48 -7.73
N ARG A 192 -21.14 -4.92 -6.58
CA ARG A 192 -19.93 -5.36 -5.84
C ARG A 192 -19.97 -6.82 -5.43
N GLN A 193 -21.11 -7.28 -4.94
CA GLN A 193 -21.24 -8.67 -4.50
C GLN A 193 -21.24 -9.63 -5.70
N GLU A 194 -21.85 -9.25 -6.80
CA GLU A 194 -21.85 -10.04 -8.03
C GLU A 194 -20.43 -10.19 -8.59
N ILE A 195 -19.65 -9.11 -8.64
CA ILE A 195 -18.23 -9.15 -9.06
C ILE A 195 -17.44 -10.15 -8.19
N VAL A 196 -17.63 -10.13 -6.87
CA VAL A 196 -16.93 -11.05 -5.97
C VAL A 196 -17.37 -12.49 -6.22
N ASN A 197 -18.66 -12.75 -6.39
CA ASN A 197 -19.18 -14.08 -6.65
C ASN A 197 -18.64 -14.65 -7.96
N ARG A 198 -18.68 -13.87 -9.05
CA ARG A 198 -18.11 -14.25 -10.35
C ARG A 198 -16.60 -14.51 -10.25
N PHE A 199 -15.88 -13.70 -9.51
CA PHE A 199 -14.43 -13.90 -9.34
C PHE A 199 -14.10 -15.16 -8.55
N GLN A 200 -14.95 -15.56 -7.60
CA GLN A 200 -14.78 -16.78 -6.81
C GLN A 200 -15.23 -18.06 -7.56
N ASP A 201 -15.98 -17.92 -8.63
CA ASP A 201 -16.41 -19.05 -9.47
C ASP A 201 -15.29 -19.43 -10.45
N ASP A 202 -14.76 -20.63 -10.33
CA ASP A 202 -13.66 -21.12 -11.18
C ASP A 202 -14.06 -21.28 -12.65
N ASP A 203 -15.36 -21.47 -12.93
CA ASP A 203 -15.90 -21.60 -14.29
C ASP A 203 -16.25 -20.26 -14.95
N ASP A 204 -16.32 -19.16 -14.18
CA ASP A 204 -16.57 -17.82 -14.74
C ASP A 204 -15.33 -17.29 -15.48
N PRO A 205 -15.48 -16.70 -16.68
CA PRO A 205 -14.38 -16.12 -17.46
C PRO A 205 -13.68 -14.95 -16.79
N LEU A 206 -14.22 -14.40 -15.69
CA LEU A 206 -13.61 -13.32 -14.92
C LEU A 206 -12.30 -13.79 -14.28
N ARG A 207 -11.20 -13.34 -14.87
CA ARG A 207 -9.85 -13.74 -14.50
C ARG A 207 -9.10 -12.69 -13.69
N PHE A 208 -9.35 -11.40 -13.96
CA PHE A 208 -8.64 -10.29 -13.34
C PHE A 208 -9.57 -9.39 -12.52
N PHE A 209 -9.27 -9.30 -11.24
CA PHE A 209 -9.92 -8.35 -10.32
C PHE A 209 -9.03 -7.12 -10.19
N VAL A 210 -9.45 -5.98 -10.75
CA VAL A 210 -8.67 -4.74 -10.74
C VAL A 210 -9.34 -3.72 -9.85
N GLY A 211 -8.64 -3.27 -8.80
CA GLY A 211 -9.27 -2.36 -7.84
C GLY A 211 -8.34 -1.48 -7.04
N GLN A 212 -8.96 -0.64 -6.21
CA GLN A 212 -8.24 0.15 -5.21
C GLN A 212 -8.13 -0.65 -3.91
N PRO A 213 -6.93 -0.76 -3.31
CA PRO A 213 -6.76 -1.45 -2.02
C PRO A 213 -7.67 -0.87 -0.93
N LYS A 214 -7.84 0.45 -0.91
CA LYS A 214 -8.69 1.16 0.06
C LYS A 214 -10.17 0.76 -0.05
N THR A 215 -10.68 0.50 -1.25
CA THR A 215 -12.07 0.10 -1.46
C THR A 215 -12.26 -1.40 -1.32
N GLY A 216 -11.34 -2.20 -1.90
CA GLY A 216 -11.37 -3.66 -1.88
C GLY A 216 -10.80 -4.28 -0.60
N GLY A 217 -10.11 -3.49 0.23
CA GLY A 217 -9.51 -3.93 1.49
C GLY A 217 -10.51 -4.26 2.59
N TYR A 218 -11.81 -4.03 2.42
CA TYR A 218 -12.81 -4.28 3.45
C TYR A 218 -13.86 -5.30 3.01
N GLY A 219 -14.04 -6.35 3.82
CA GLY A 219 -15.22 -7.22 3.80
C GLY A 219 -15.34 -8.24 2.66
N ILE A 220 -14.45 -8.27 1.65
CA ILE A 220 -14.53 -9.20 0.52
C ILE A 220 -13.55 -10.36 0.65
N THR A 221 -13.85 -11.48 0.00
CA THR A 221 -13.00 -12.67 -0.07
C THR A 221 -12.66 -12.94 -1.53
N LEU A 222 -11.36 -13.09 -1.83
CA LEU A 222 -10.85 -13.26 -3.18
C LEU A 222 -9.84 -14.43 -3.25
N THR A 223 -10.18 -15.54 -2.58
CA THR A 223 -9.31 -16.72 -2.44
C THR A 223 -9.18 -17.56 -3.73
N ALA A 224 -9.98 -17.28 -4.75
CA ALA A 224 -9.79 -17.88 -6.08
C ALA A 224 -8.47 -17.42 -6.74
N ALA A 225 -7.92 -16.27 -6.33
CA ALA A 225 -6.61 -15.82 -6.78
C ALA A 225 -5.50 -16.29 -5.85
N ASN A 226 -4.40 -16.76 -6.43
CA ASN A 226 -3.14 -17.01 -5.74
C ASN A 226 -2.02 -16.04 -6.17
N THR A 227 -2.34 -15.06 -7.00
CA THR A 227 -1.43 -14.00 -7.41
C THR A 227 -2.05 -12.64 -7.17
N VAL A 228 -1.30 -11.78 -6.50
CA VAL A 228 -1.68 -10.39 -6.18
C VAL A 228 -0.61 -9.45 -6.69
N ILE A 229 -0.96 -8.54 -7.58
CA ILE A 229 -0.03 -7.60 -8.20
C ILE A 229 -0.32 -6.20 -7.67
N TYR A 230 0.67 -5.56 -7.09
CA TYR A 230 0.61 -4.16 -6.71
C TYR A 230 1.21 -3.30 -7.82
N TYR A 231 0.33 -2.76 -8.66
CA TYR A 231 0.72 -1.81 -9.70
C TYR A 231 1.26 -0.52 -9.10
N SER A 232 0.68 -0.08 -7.98
CA SER A 232 1.18 1.00 -7.16
C SER A 232 0.81 0.80 -5.69
N ASN A 233 1.71 1.18 -4.77
CA ASN A 233 1.51 1.08 -3.33
C ASN A 233 1.17 2.44 -2.71
N SER A 234 0.44 2.45 -1.60
CA SER A 234 0.31 3.60 -0.72
C SER A 234 1.27 3.49 0.48
N TYR A 235 1.47 4.59 1.22
CA TYR A 235 2.22 4.58 2.49
C TYR A 235 1.46 3.94 3.66
N ASP A 236 0.22 3.49 3.45
CA ASP A 236 -0.64 2.96 4.49
C ASP A 236 -0.45 1.46 4.63
N LEU A 237 0.20 1.07 5.73
CA LEU A 237 0.47 -0.33 6.03
C LEU A 237 -0.81 -1.12 6.30
N GLU A 238 -1.80 -0.50 6.97
CA GLU A 238 -3.05 -1.18 7.29
C GLU A 238 -3.79 -1.56 6.00
N ILE A 239 -3.90 -0.62 5.05
CA ILE A 239 -4.51 -0.86 3.73
C ILE A 239 -3.74 -1.96 2.98
N ARG A 240 -2.40 -1.97 3.05
CA ARG A 240 -1.57 -3.00 2.42
C ARG A 240 -1.90 -4.38 3.01
N LEU A 241 -1.83 -4.55 4.32
CA LEU A 241 -2.09 -5.81 5.01
C LEU A 241 -3.52 -6.30 4.78
N GLN A 242 -4.51 -5.40 4.89
CA GLN A 242 -5.90 -5.74 4.63
C GLN A 242 -6.14 -6.20 3.19
N SER A 243 -5.48 -5.59 2.21
CA SER A 243 -5.60 -6.01 0.80
C SER A 243 -4.92 -7.36 0.53
N GLU A 244 -3.83 -7.67 1.20
CA GLU A 244 -3.20 -9.01 1.16
C GLU A 244 -4.14 -10.08 1.71
N ASP A 245 -4.82 -9.77 2.82
CA ASP A 245 -5.75 -10.67 3.49
C ASP A 245 -7.03 -10.95 2.70
N ARG A 246 -7.20 -10.36 1.52
CA ARG A 246 -8.30 -10.74 0.60
C ARG A 246 -8.03 -12.06 -0.11
N ALA A 247 -6.78 -12.33 -0.47
CA ALA A 247 -6.34 -13.58 -1.09
C ALA A 247 -5.84 -14.60 -0.06
N HIS A 248 -5.09 -14.16 0.96
CA HIS A 248 -4.53 -15.02 2.00
C HIS A 248 -5.48 -15.11 3.19
N ARG A 249 -6.49 -15.96 3.06
CA ARG A 249 -7.60 -16.11 4.00
C ARG A 249 -8.07 -17.57 4.05
N ILE A 250 -8.91 -17.91 5.02
CA ILE A 250 -9.59 -19.21 5.12
C ILE A 250 -10.22 -19.57 3.78
N GLY A 251 -9.88 -20.75 3.27
CA GLY A 251 -10.28 -21.25 1.95
C GLY A 251 -9.21 -21.15 0.87
N GLN A 252 -8.10 -20.43 1.12
CA GLN A 252 -6.94 -20.45 0.22
C GLN A 252 -6.21 -21.80 0.30
N LYS A 253 -5.98 -22.41 -0.86
CA LYS A 253 -5.34 -23.74 -0.97
C LYS A 253 -3.90 -23.68 -1.49
N ASN A 254 -3.51 -22.56 -2.08
CA ASN A 254 -2.23 -22.39 -2.76
C ASN A 254 -1.42 -21.29 -2.09
N ALA A 255 -0.08 -21.37 -2.17
CA ALA A 255 0.78 -20.25 -1.80
C ALA A 255 0.39 -18.99 -2.58
N VAL A 256 0.31 -17.86 -1.88
CA VAL A 256 -0.09 -16.58 -2.49
C VAL A 256 1.14 -15.77 -2.82
N THR A 257 1.32 -15.47 -4.09
CA THR A 257 2.42 -14.65 -4.59
C THR A 257 2.01 -13.19 -4.69
N TYR A 258 2.73 -12.33 -3.98
CA TYR A 258 2.58 -10.86 -4.01
C TYR A 258 3.69 -10.26 -4.86
N ILE A 259 3.34 -9.53 -5.91
CA ILE A 259 4.26 -8.93 -6.88
C ILE A 259 4.16 -7.41 -6.78
N ASP A 260 5.23 -6.75 -6.34
CA ASP A 260 5.31 -5.30 -6.33
C ASP A 260 6.01 -4.77 -7.59
N LEU A 261 5.33 -3.93 -8.38
CA LEU A 261 5.94 -3.18 -9.48
C LEU A 261 6.58 -1.91 -8.94
N VAL A 262 7.89 -1.78 -9.09
CA VAL A 262 8.67 -0.70 -8.47
C VAL A 262 9.61 -0.06 -9.47
N SER A 263 9.55 1.25 -9.60
CA SER A 263 10.56 1.98 -10.35
C SER A 263 11.78 2.26 -9.48
N PRO A 264 12.98 1.74 -9.83
CA PRO A 264 14.20 1.93 -9.06
C PRO A 264 14.57 3.40 -8.90
N ASN A 265 15.20 3.75 -7.77
CA ASN A 265 15.67 5.11 -7.43
C ASN A 265 14.57 6.19 -7.41
N THR A 266 13.32 5.79 -7.24
CA THR A 266 12.16 6.70 -7.18
C THR A 266 11.44 6.66 -5.84
N ILE A 267 10.32 7.39 -5.79
CA ILE A 267 9.41 7.40 -4.65
C ILE A 267 8.83 6.02 -4.35
N ASP A 268 8.70 5.14 -5.35
CA ASP A 268 8.16 3.79 -5.14
C ASP A 268 9.02 2.98 -4.18
N GLU A 269 10.35 3.04 -4.30
CA GLU A 269 11.25 2.39 -3.33
C GLU A 269 11.10 2.97 -1.93
N LYS A 270 10.89 4.30 -1.83
CA LYS A 270 10.71 4.96 -0.53
C LYS A 270 9.39 4.51 0.12
N VAL A 271 8.33 4.34 -0.67
CA VAL A 271 7.04 3.80 -0.20
C VAL A 271 7.23 2.37 0.32
N LEU A 272 7.85 1.51 -0.47
CA LEU A 272 8.05 0.11 -0.10
C LEU A 272 8.93 -0.04 1.14
N ASN A 273 10.04 0.72 1.24
CA ASN A 273 10.91 0.72 2.41
C ASN A 273 10.19 1.26 3.66
N ALA A 274 9.32 2.27 3.50
CA ALA A 274 8.53 2.78 4.62
C ALA A 274 7.50 1.74 5.12
N LEU A 275 6.89 0.97 4.22
CA LEU A 275 6.01 -0.14 4.60
C LEU A 275 6.78 -1.21 5.38
N ARG A 276 7.96 -1.62 4.89
CA ARG A 276 8.85 -2.58 5.59
C ARG A 276 9.23 -2.10 6.98
N SER A 277 9.71 -0.85 7.10
CA SER A 277 10.09 -0.28 8.40
C SER A 277 8.93 -0.22 9.40
N LYS A 278 7.70 0.00 8.94
CA LYS A 278 6.51 -0.03 9.79
C LYS A 278 6.18 -1.45 10.28
N ILE A 279 6.38 -2.46 9.43
CA ILE A 279 6.23 -3.87 9.81
C ILE A 279 7.27 -4.25 10.85
N ASP A 280 8.54 -3.92 10.62
CA ASP A 280 9.64 -4.20 11.55
C ASP A 280 9.37 -3.58 12.93
N LEU A 281 8.86 -2.34 12.95
CA LEU A 281 8.49 -1.68 14.19
C LEU A 281 7.33 -2.40 14.90
N ALA A 282 6.29 -2.78 14.16
CA ALA A 282 5.17 -3.53 14.72
C ALA A 282 5.65 -4.85 15.34
N GLY A 283 6.55 -5.58 14.66
CA GLY A 283 7.17 -6.79 15.20
C GLY A 283 7.95 -6.55 16.48
N GLN A 284 8.75 -5.50 16.54
CA GLN A 284 9.50 -5.15 17.74
C GLN A 284 8.57 -4.83 18.93
N VAL A 285 7.49 -4.08 18.69
CA VAL A 285 6.50 -3.75 19.74
C VAL A 285 5.75 -5.00 20.22
N LEU A 286 5.43 -5.89 19.31
CA LEU A 286 4.58 -7.06 19.57
C LEU A 286 5.35 -8.34 19.86
N LYS A 287 6.71 -8.27 19.82
CA LYS A 287 7.65 -9.40 19.98
C LYS A 287 7.40 -10.52 18.98
N GLU A 288 7.10 -10.15 17.73
CA GLU A 288 6.85 -11.08 16.63
C GLU A 288 8.02 -11.15 15.65
N ASP A 289 8.27 -12.33 15.11
CA ASP A 289 9.11 -12.47 13.92
C ASP A 289 8.30 -12.10 12.67
N VAL A 290 8.33 -10.82 12.33
CA VAL A 290 7.68 -10.28 11.11
C VAL A 290 8.57 -10.40 9.88
N SER A 291 9.73 -11.07 9.98
CA SER A 291 10.72 -11.16 8.91
C SER A 291 10.19 -11.85 7.66
N GLY A 292 9.15 -12.67 7.79
CA GLY A 292 8.44 -13.31 6.68
C GLY A 292 7.45 -12.42 5.91
N TRP A 293 7.15 -11.23 6.40
CA TRP A 293 6.05 -10.42 5.87
C TRP A 293 6.41 -9.61 4.61
N LEU A 294 7.70 -9.40 4.34
CA LEU A 294 8.17 -8.65 3.15
C LEU A 294 9.58 -9.09 2.68
N ARG A 295 9.95 -10.36 2.82
CA ARG A 295 11.19 -10.90 2.24
C ARG A 295 11.20 -10.86 0.73
#